data_e3ea0256d664705c9b634db8d2a154bc
#
_entry.id   e3ea0256d664705c9b634db8d2a154bc
#
_cell.length_a   1.000
_cell.length_b   1.000
_cell.length_c   1.000
_cell.angle_alpha   90.00
_cell.angle_beta   90.00
_cell.angle_gamma   90.00
#
_symmetry.space_group_name_H-M   'P 1'
#
loop_
_entity.id
_entity.type
_entity.pdbx_description
1 polymer ?
#
loop_
_entity_poly.entity_id
_entity_poly.type
_entity_poly.pdbx_seq_one_letter_code
_entity_poly.pdbx_strand_id
1 'polypeptide(L)'
;MGADVSRDISSWKEIDWKRLTEINVKKLQRLMRDHQVDALIVQSLDNFQYITGYRVPANINLMHYLHRQGAILPAEGDQPIMLAGAADIFDAKHFHWIEDVRSMPIQIELWPKIVKSALDDHGIVGTVALDSRMQHGLAEGIKRELGATYRFVNGSEMLETARAVKNDEEIKVYIRALALAEVQMRAARDTVREGVSESRVAAEAEYALRMADPEAFPAWSLFVMSGDRAAYLQRSPSSKIIRRGEIVMIDGGCHWNGYYSEFSRHVMVGEPSAEQKRIYAVAFEAEQKAVEAIKPGVKASTIDKIARGVIKNAGYEKYQHPHITGHGHGLEIHDPPLIGDPGQVKEWVFEKGMIVAIEPGVFKPGVGGVREEDVVLVTESGHEVLTRAEYENKLLSK
;
A
#
# COMPACT_ATOMS: atom_id res chain seq x y z
N MET A 1 -5.88 9.23 30.54
CA MET A 1 -5.83 10.61 30.04
C MET A 1 -5.12 10.55 28.69
N GLY A 2 -5.90 10.37 27.63
CA GLY A 2 -5.38 10.32 26.27
C GLY A 2 -4.94 11.70 25.85
N ALA A 3 -3.70 11.86 25.42
CA ALA A 3 -3.25 13.05 24.75
C ALA A 3 -4.08 13.19 23.47
N ASP A 4 -4.91 14.21 23.44
CA ASP A 4 -5.60 14.69 22.24
C ASP A 4 -4.52 15.31 21.34
N VAL A 5 -3.89 14.46 20.55
CA VAL A 5 -3.07 14.91 19.42
C VAL A 5 -4.06 15.05 18.26
N SER A 6 -4.75 16.17 18.21
CA SER A 6 -5.31 16.65 16.94
C SER A 6 -4.11 16.85 16.00
N ARG A 7 -3.78 15.80 15.25
CA ARG A 7 -2.81 15.91 14.14
C ARG A 7 -3.43 16.92 13.17
N ASP A 8 -2.94 18.13 13.24
CA ASP A 8 -3.34 19.21 12.36
C ASP A 8 -3.13 18.73 10.91
N ILE A 9 -4.23 18.62 10.19
CA ILE A 9 -4.24 18.20 8.78
C ILE A 9 -3.38 19.17 7.92
N SER A 10 -3.00 20.33 8.45
CA SER A 10 -2.12 21.29 7.78
C SER A 10 -0.62 20.93 7.82
N SER A 11 -0.21 19.91 8.59
CA SER A 11 1.20 19.55 8.77
C SER A 11 1.90 18.96 7.52
N TRP A 12 1.13 18.63 6.45
CA TRP A 12 1.71 18.16 5.18
C TRP A 12 2.65 19.16 4.50
N LYS A 13 2.59 20.44 4.84
CA LYS A 13 3.51 21.49 4.39
C LYS A 13 4.94 21.28 4.90
N GLU A 14 5.11 20.40 5.88
CA GLU A 14 6.41 20.09 6.51
C GLU A 14 7.10 18.86 5.94
N ILE A 15 6.53 18.21 4.90
CA ILE A 15 7.17 17.04 4.26
C ILE A 15 8.31 17.52 3.37
N ASP A 16 9.51 17.09 3.69
CA ASP A 16 10.69 17.31 2.85
C ASP A 16 10.82 16.19 1.82
N TRP A 17 10.19 16.40 0.67
CA TRP A 17 10.15 15.43 -0.44
C TRP A 17 11.53 15.08 -1.00
N LYS A 18 12.43 16.06 -1.05
CA LYS A 18 13.79 15.83 -1.52
C LYS A 18 14.53 14.95 -0.54
N ARG A 19 14.50 15.28 0.74
CA ARG A 19 15.10 14.49 1.82
C ARG A 19 14.54 13.07 1.87
N LEU A 20 13.21 12.91 1.72
CA LEU A 20 12.55 11.60 1.67
C LEU A 20 13.22 10.73 0.61
N THR A 21 13.36 11.27 -0.61
CA THR A 21 13.90 10.54 -1.75
C THR A 21 15.40 10.27 -1.58
N GLU A 22 16.17 11.24 -1.09
CA GLU A 22 17.61 11.05 -0.81
C GLU A 22 17.87 9.92 0.21
N ILE A 23 17.03 9.80 1.24
CA ILE A 23 17.12 8.70 2.21
C ILE A 23 16.84 7.35 1.52
N ASN A 24 15.80 7.29 0.68
CA ASN A 24 15.44 6.08 -0.07
C ASN A 24 16.55 5.66 -1.04
N VAL A 25 17.10 6.62 -1.79
CA VAL A 25 18.24 6.39 -2.71
C VAL A 25 19.44 5.82 -1.94
N LYS A 26 19.84 6.44 -0.84
CA LYS A 26 20.99 5.97 -0.03
C LYS A 26 20.75 4.59 0.56
N LYS A 27 19.50 4.26 0.95
CA LYS A 27 19.12 2.93 1.43
C LYS A 27 19.30 1.89 0.33
N LEU A 28 18.77 2.14 -0.86
CA LEU A 28 18.92 1.25 -2.00
C LEU A 28 20.38 1.08 -2.42
N GLN A 29 21.16 2.16 -2.49
CA GLN A 29 22.57 2.11 -2.82
C GLN A 29 23.38 1.26 -1.86
N ARG A 30 23.02 1.27 -0.56
CA ARG A 30 23.64 0.36 0.42
C ARG A 30 23.31 -1.09 0.07
N LEU A 31 22.04 -1.42 -0.16
CA LEU A 31 21.64 -2.77 -0.57
C LEU A 31 22.30 -3.20 -1.88
N MET A 32 22.41 -2.28 -2.86
CA MET A 32 23.11 -2.56 -4.11
C MET A 32 24.58 -2.93 -3.89
N ARG A 33 25.30 -2.21 -3.03
CA ARG A 33 26.69 -2.54 -2.67
C ARG A 33 26.80 -3.90 -1.98
N ASP A 34 25.92 -4.18 -1.02
CA ASP A 34 25.89 -5.46 -0.31
C ASP A 34 25.66 -6.65 -1.26
N HIS A 35 24.90 -6.43 -2.36
CA HIS A 35 24.61 -7.42 -3.40
C HIS A 35 25.54 -7.33 -4.63
N GLN A 36 26.55 -6.46 -4.62
CA GLN A 36 27.49 -6.25 -5.73
C GLN A 36 26.77 -5.87 -7.05
N VAL A 37 25.82 -4.94 -6.96
CA VAL A 37 25.06 -4.40 -8.08
C VAL A 37 25.57 -3.00 -8.39
N ASP A 38 25.95 -2.74 -9.65
CA ASP A 38 26.49 -1.45 -10.11
C ASP A 38 25.42 -0.47 -10.54
N ALA A 39 24.31 -0.96 -11.07
CA ALA A 39 23.12 -0.15 -11.40
C ALA A 39 21.82 -0.91 -11.17
N LEU A 40 20.76 -0.19 -10.79
CA LEU A 40 19.38 -0.69 -10.70
C LEU A 40 18.52 0.08 -11.70
N ILE A 41 17.83 -0.63 -12.59
CA ILE A 41 16.93 -0.04 -13.59
C ILE A 41 15.49 -0.40 -13.25
N VAL A 42 14.64 0.61 -13.08
CA VAL A 42 13.24 0.45 -12.74
C VAL A 42 12.32 1.07 -13.80
N GLN A 43 11.13 0.49 -13.94
CA GLN A 43 10.08 0.99 -14.81
C GLN A 43 8.71 1.06 -14.11
N SER A 44 8.45 0.23 -13.11
CA SER A 44 7.20 0.31 -12.37
C SER A 44 7.04 1.67 -11.68
N LEU A 45 5.81 2.17 -11.62
CA LEU A 45 5.51 3.53 -11.15
C LEU A 45 5.93 3.78 -9.71
N ASP A 46 5.67 2.83 -8.86
CA ASP A 46 6.02 2.84 -7.45
C ASP A 46 7.54 2.84 -7.23
N ASN A 47 8.28 1.96 -7.91
CA ASN A 47 9.74 1.94 -7.82
C ASN A 47 10.37 3.18 -8.47
N PHE A 48 9.79 3.67 -9.56
CA PHE A 48 10.20 4.93 -10.18
C PHE A 48 10.03 6.10 -9.20
N GLN A 49 8.85 6.24 -8.58
CA GLN A 49 8.62 7.27 -7.58
C GLN A 49 9.51 7.11 -6.35
N TYR A 50 9.74 5.87 -5.89
CA TYR A 50 10.61 5.60 -4.73
C TYR A 50 12.03 6.12 -4.93
N ILE A 51 12.56 5.97 -6.16
CA ILE A 51 13.93 6.37 -6.52
C ILE A 51 14.02 7.85 -6.88
N THR A 52 13.02 8.39 -7.57
CA THR A 52 13.09 9.76 -8.10
C THR A 52 12.37 10.79 -7.23
N GLY A 53 11.35 10.39 -6.48
CA GLY A 53 10.41 11.28 -5.82
C GLY A 53 9.43 11.96 -6.79
N TYR A 54 9.58 11.74 -8.09
CA TYR A 54 8.68 12.31 -9.10
C TYR A 54 7.35 11.58 -9.12
N ARG A 55 6.30 12.33 -8.94
CA ARG A 55 4.93 11.81 -8.98
C ARG A 55 4.34 12.07 -10.34
N VAL A 56 4.00 11.01 -11.04
CA VAL A 56 3.28 11.12 -12.30
C VAL A 56 1.88 11.67 -12.02
N PRO A 57 1.53 12.86 -12.55
CA PRO A 57 0.23 13.45 -12.31
C PRO A 57 -0.80 12.65 -13.09
N ALA A 58 -1.68 12.01 -12.44
CA ALA A 58 -2.94 11.47 -12.91
C ALA A 58 -3.23 10.07 -12.36
N ASN A 59 -4.49 9.70 -12.40
CA ASN A 59 -4.96 8.38 -12.07
C ASN A 59 -4.58 7.42 -13.21
N ILE A 60 -3.46 6.77 -13.02
CA ILE A 60 -2.58 6.19 -14.04
C ILE A 60 -3.10 4.89 -14.64
N ASN A 61 -4.08 4.24 -14.02
CA ASN A 61 -4.62 2.98 -14.53
C ASN A 61 -5.13 3.06 -15.97
N LEU A 62 -5.41 4.27 -16.46
CA LEU A 62 -5.85 4.52 -17.84
C LEU A 62 -4.76 5.07 -18.76
N MET A 63 -3.58 5.43 -18.23
CA MET A 63 -2.60 6.24 -18.96
C MET A 63 -1.22 5.58 -19.12
N HIS A 64 -1.07 4.30 -18.86
CA HIS A 64 0.20 3.57 -19.05
C HIS A 64 0.90 3.79 -20.42
N TYR A 65 0.15 4.27 -21.39
CA TYR A 65 0.66 4.57 -22.73
C TYR A 65 1.36 5.92 -22.85
N LEU A 66 0.95 6.91 -22.07
CA LEU A 66 1.44 8.28 -22.21
C LEU A 66 2.55 8.59 -21.21
N HIS A 67 2.47 8.00 -20.01
CA HIS A 67 3.47 8.17 -18.95
C HIS A 67 4.42 6.97 -18.96
N ARG A 68 5.32 6.95 -19.91
CA ARG A 68 6.38 5.96 -19.97
C ARG A 68 7.60 6.55 -19.29
N GLN A 69 7.84 6.14 -18.08
CA GLN A 69 8.97 6.54 -17.26
C GLN A 69 9.77 5.34 -16.79
N GLY A 70 10.99 5.64 -16.37
CA GLY A 70 11.88 4.72 -15.71
C GLY A 70 12.97 5.51 -15.02
N ALA A 71 13.77 4.83 -14.24
CA ALA A 71 14.95 5.41 -13.63
C ALA A 71 16.11 4.41 -13.65
N ILE A 72 17.32 4.95 -13.68
CA ILE A 72 18.54 4.20 -13.42
C ILE A 72 19.14 4.77 -12.15
N LEU A 73 19.32 3.92 -11.15
CA LEU A 73 20.02 4.28 -9.94
C LEU A 73 21.44 3.68 -10.00
N PRO A 74 22.49 4.50 -10.12
CA PRO A 74 23.86 4.05 -9.94
C PRO A 74 24.13 3.63 -8.49
N ALA A 75 24.96 2.62 -8.25
CA ALA A 75 25.39 2.23 -6.91
C ALA A 75 26.19 3.33 -6.19
N GLU A 76 26.86 4.16 -6.95
CA GLU A 76 27.64 5.31 -6.48
C GLU A 76 27.10 6.61 -7.07
N GLY A 77 27.38 7.73 -6.41
CA GLY A 77 26.86 9.04 -6.77
C GLY A 77 25.67 9.48 -5.92
N ASP A 78 25.21 10.71 -6.13
CA ASP A 78 24.21 11.33 -5.26
C ASP A 78 22.80 11.31 -5.85
N GLN A 79 22.65 11.06 -7.14
CA GLN A 79 21.38 11.19 -7.85
C GLN A 79 21.10 10.02 -8.77
N PRO A 80 19.84 9.62 -8.95
CA PRO A 80 19.43 8.73 -10.04
C PRO A 80 19.43 9.47 -11.39
N ILE A 81 19.41 8.71 -12.48
CA ILE A 81 19.14 9.20 -13.84
C ILE A 81 17.65 8.97 -14.09
N MET A 82 16.93 10.04 -14.41
CA MET A 82 15.50 9.97 -14.68
C MET A 82 15.22 9.79 -16.17
N LEU A 83 14.41 8.82 -16.51
CA LEU A 83 13.94 8.52 -17.84
C LEU A 83 12.48 8.98 -17.95
N ALA A 84 12.23 10.14 -18.55
CA ALA A 84 10.91 10.77 -18.58
C ALA A 84 10.28 10.71 -19.98
N GLY A 85 9.03 10.28 -20.05
CA GLY A 85 8.24 10.28 -21.29
C GLY A 85 7.92 11.69 -21.78
N ALA A 86 7.43 11.78 -23.01
CA ALA A 86 7.14 13.06 -23.66
C ALA A 86 6.15 13.95 -22.90
N ALA A 87 5.24 13.36 -22.13
CA ALA A 87 4.27 14.10 -21.34
C ALA A 87 4.89 14.73 -20.08
N ASP A 88 5.92 14.08 -19.51
CA ASP A 88 6.47 14.45 -18.20
C ASP A 88 7.81 15.20 -18.29
N ILE A 89 8.47 15.15 -19.46
CA ILE A 89 9.84 15.66 -19.62
C ILE A 89 9.99 17.15 -19.28
N PHE A 90 8.96 17.96 -19.59
CA PHE A 90 9.00 19.39 -19.32
C PHE A 90 8.98 19.65 -17.82
N ASP A 91 8.03 19.06 -17.11
CA ASP A 91 7.89 19.21 -15.67
C ASP A 91 9.10 18.62 -14.93
N ALA A 92 9.55 17.45 -15.34
CA ALA A 92 10.73 16.79 -14.79
C ALA A 92 11.98 17.69 -14.85
N LYS A 93 12.20 18.34 -16.01
CA LYS A 93 13.35 19.23 -16.19
C LYS A 93 13.24 20.56 -15.45
N HIS A 94 12.03 21.09 -15.23
CA HIS A 94 11.85 22.43 -14.69
C HIS A 94 11.57 22.46 -13.19
N PHE A 95 10.94 21.41 -12.68
CA PHE A 95 10.42 21.40 -11.32
C PHE A 95 11.01 20.30 -10.43
N HIS A 96 11.96 19.52 -10.98
CA HIS A 96 12.55 18.42 -10.24
C HIS A 96 14.03 18.69 -9.89
N TRP A 97 14.51 18.05 -8.81
CA TRP A 97 15.86 18.20 -8.29
C TRP A 97 16.92 17.33 -8.99
N ILE A 98 16.49 16.34 -9.81
CA ILE A 98 17.37 15.43 -10.55
C ILE A 98 17.93 16.19 -11.77
N GLU A 99 19.25 16.13 -11.95
CA GLU A 99 19.94 16.85 -13.01
C GLU A 99 19.94 16.10 -14.34
N ASP A 100 20.20 14.78 -14.32
CA ASP A 100 20.17 13.95 -15.53
C ASP A 100 18.75 13.44 -15.81
N VAL A 101 18.02 14.19 -16.63
CA VAL A 101 16.68 13.85 -17.08
C VAL A 101 16.68 13.62 -18.59
N ARG A 102 16.46 12.38 -19.01
CA ARG A 102 16.49 11.96 -20.42
C ARG A 102 15.10 11.78 -20.99
N SER A 103 14.90 12.34 -22.19
CA SER A 103 13.63 12.19 -22.91
C SER A 103 13.50 10.79 -23.50
N MET A 104 12.38 10.14 -23.18
CA MET A 104 12.07 8.80 -23.67
C MET A 104 11.06 8.85 -24.81
N PRO A 105 11.37 8.23 -25.97
CA PRO A 105 10.42 8.16 -27.08
C PRO A 105 9.22 7.28 -26.72
N ILE A 106 8.09 7.50 -27.43
CA ILE A 106 6.89 6.67 -27.29
C ILE A 106 7.19 5.21 -27.68
N GLN A 107 8.09 5.01 -28.64
CA GLN A 107 8.51 3.68 -29.08
C GLN A 107 9.46 3.06 -28.06
N ILE A 108 8.96 2.11 -27.29
CA ILE A 108 9.71 1.48 -26.19
C ILE A 108 10.93 0.67 -26.68
N GLU A 109 10.92 0.27 -27.94
CA GLU A 109 12.02 -0.45 -28.61
C GLU A 109 13.29 0.41 -28.74
N LEU A 110 13.16 1.72 -28.63
CA LEU A 110 14.29 2.65 -28.67
C LEU A 110 14.92 2.90 -27.29
N TRP A 111 14.23 2.53 -26.22
CA TRP A 111 14.68 2.76 -24.86
C TRP A 111 16.02 2.07 -24.53
N PRO A 112 16.29 0.83 -24.96
CA PRO A 112 17.56 0.17 -24.68
C PRO A 112 18.80 1.00 -25.06
N LYS A 113 18.75 1.71 -26.19
CA LYS A 113 19.85 2.58 -26.64
C LYS A 113 20.05 3.78 -25.71
N ILE A 114 18.98 4.37 -25.20
CA ILE A 114 19.04 5.50 -24.28
C ILE A 114 19.56 5.04 -22.92
N VAL A 115 19.10 3.87 -22.46
CA VAL A 115 19.62 3.23 -21.24
C VAL A 115 21.13 2.97 -21.38
N LYS A 116 21.57 2.40 -22.51
CA LYS A 116 22.98 2.18 -22.75
C LYS A 116 23.78 3.49 -22.75
N SER A 117 23.32 4.51 -23.46
CA SER A 117 23.98 5.83 -23.44
C SER A 117 24.06 6.40 -22.04
N ALA A 118 23.00 6.23 -21.21
CA ALA A 118 23.01 6.69 -19.84
C ALA A 118 24.08 6.00 -18.99
N LEU A 119 24.21 4.68 -19.12
CA LEU A 119 25.25 3.92 -18.41
C LEU A 119 26.65 4.28 -18.90
N ASP A 120 26.84 4.43 -20.22
CA ASP A 120 28.12 4.80 -20.82
C ASP A 120 28.58 6.20 -20.36
N ASP A 121 27.67 7.19 -20.35
CA ASP A 121 27.96 8.58 -19.94
C ASP A 121 28.37 8.68 -18.46
N HIS A 122 27.89 7.77 -17.62
CA HIS A 122 28.25 7.66 -16.21
C HIS A 122 29.35 6.62 -15.92
N GLY A 123 29.92 6.00 -16.95
CA GLY A 123 30.98 5.00 -16.80
C GLY A 123 30.57 3.74 -16.06
N ILE A 124 29.28 3.41 -16.07
CA ILE A 124 28.73 2.26 -15.34
C ILE A 124 28.87 1.00 -16.18
N VAL A 125 29.60 0.04 -15.63
CA VAL A 125 29.80 -1.30 -16.21
C VAL A 125 29.74 -2.32 -15.11
N GLY A 126 29.25 -3.53 -15.39
CA GLY A 126 29.21 -4.63 -14.41
C GLY A 126 27.84 -5.24 -14.23
N THR A 127 27.35 -5.35 -12.98
CA THR A 127 26.08 -6.01 -12.65
C THR A 127 24.92 -5.00 -12.65
N VAL A 128 23.94 -5.26 -13.50
CA VAL A 128 22.71 -4.46 -13.60
C VAL A 128 21.54 -5.24 -13.04
N ALA A 129 20.89 -4.69 -12.02
CA ALA A 129 19.63 -5.23 -11.51
C ALA A 129 18.45 -4.63 -12.28
N LEU A 130 17.50 -5.49 -12.65
CA LEU A 130 16.28 -5.08 -13.34
C LEU A 130 15.06 -5.29 -12.43
N ASP A 131 14.15 -4.31 -12.40
CA ASP A 131 12.83 -4.45 -11.78
C ASP A 131 12.05 -5.58 -12.46
N SER A 132 11.59 -6.58 -11.71
CA SER A 132 10.84 -7.73 -12.27
C SER A 132 9.49 -7.34 -12.88
N ARG A 133 8.98 -6.15 -12.54
CA ARG A 133 7.74 -5.59 -13.11
C ARG A 133 7.98 -4.75 -14.36
N MET A 134 9.22 -4.69 -14.83
CA MET A 134 9.54 -4.13 -16.13
C MET A 134 8.87 -4.94 -17.24
N GLN A 135 8.40 -4.25 -18.29
CA GLN A 135 7.86 -4.93 -19.46
C GLN A 135 8.89 -5.90 -20.03
N HIS A 136 8.49 -7.16 -20.24
CA HIS A 136 9.39 -8.24 -20.68
C HIS A 136 10.18 -7.84 -21.95
N GLY A 137 9.51 -7.25 -22.93
CA GLY A 137 10.15 -6.81 -24.18
C GLY A 137 11.24 -5.75 -23.97
N LEU A 138 11.02 -4.83 -23.00
CA LEU A 138 12.02 -3.82 -22.65
C LEU A 138 13.22 -4.47 -21.93
N ALA A 139 12.97 -5.35 -20.96
CA ALA A 139 14.03 -6.04 -20.24
C ALA A 139 14.94 -6.83 -21.18
N GLU A 140 14.37 -7.59 -22.12
CA GLU A 140 15.12 -8.34 -23.12
C GLU A 140 15.82 -7.42 -24.14
N GLY A 141 15.21 -6.28 -24.48
CA GLY A 141 15.84 -5.25 -25.30
C GLY A 141 17.09 -4.65 -24.63
N ILE A 142 16.99 -4.30 -23.35
CA ILE A 142 18.11 -3.80 -22.54
C ILE A 142 19.24 -4.83 -22.47
N LYS A 143 18.92 -6.08 -22.14
CA LYS A 143 19.94 -7.16 -22.10
C LYS A 143 20.66 -7.33 -23.42
N ARG A 144 19.95 -7.27 -24.54
CA ARG A 144 20.52 -7.39 -25.88
C ARG A 144 21.43 -6.21 -26.24
N GLU A 145 20.98 -4.99 -25.94
CA GLU A 145 21.73 -3.75 -26.24
C GLU A 145 23.01 -3.63 -25.42
N LEU A 146 22.94 -4.00 -24.14
CA LEU A 146 24.10 -3.95 -23.22
C LEU A 146 25.07 -5.11 -23.48
N GLY A 147 24.58 -6.27 -23.93
CA GLY A 147 25.39 -7.41 -24.34
C GLY A 147 26.13 -8.09 -23.19
N ALA A 148 27.14 -8.90 -23.54
CA ALA A 148 27.85 -9.77 -22.61
C ALA A 148 28.81 -9.02 -21.63
N THR A 149 29.01 -7.74 -21.81
CA THR A 149 29.81 -6.89 -20.90
C THR A 149 29.11 -6.70 -19.55
N TYR A 150 27.79 -6.88 -19.51
CA TYR A 150 26.97 -6.71 -18.33
C TYR A 150 26.41 -8.04 -17.82
N ARG A 151 26.38 -8.17 -16.50
CA ARG A 151 25.66 -9.24 -15.82
C ARG A 151 24.28 -8.73 -15.36
N PHE A 152 23.24 -9.54 -15.51
CA PHE A 152 21.89 -9.15 -15.10
C PHE A 152 21.38 -9.97 -13.92
N VAL A 153 20.76 -9.28 -12.97
CA VAL A 153 20.13 -9.88 -11.79
C VAL A 153 18.73 -9.30 -11.56
N ASN A 154 17.92 -9.99 -10.77
CA ASN A 154 16.62 -9.48 -10.35
C ASN A 154 16.78 -8.44 -9.23
N GLY A 155 16.22 -7.25 -9.41
CA GLY A 155 16.27 -6.15 -8.44
C GLY A 155 15.14 -6.13 -7.41
N SER A 156 14.12 -6.97 -7.58
CA SER A 156 12.88 -6.85 -6.80
C SER A 156 13.10 -7.05 -5.31
N GLU A 157 13.91 -8.00 -4.90
CA GLU A 157 14.15 -8.25 -3.47
C GLU A 157 14.79 -7.06 -2.76
N MET A 158 15.71 -6.35 -3.41
CA MET A 158 16.30 -5.13 -2.87
C MET A 158 15.27 -4.00 -2.76
N LEU A 159 14.44 -3.83 -3.77
CA LEU A 159 13.37 -2.83 -3.80
C LEU A 159 12.34 -3.11 -2.70
N GLU A 160 11.87 -4.34 -2.58
CA GLU A 160 10.93 -4.78 -1.54
C GLU A 160 11.51 -4.56 -0.15
N THR A 161 12.76 -4.96 0.07
CA THR A 161 13.46 -4.78 1.36
C THR A 161 13.60 -3.30 1.72
N ALA A 162 13.95 -2.46 0.74
CA ALA A 162 14.06 -1.03 0.96
C ALA A 162 12.72 -0.37 1.29
N ARG A 163 11.64 -0.77 0.61
CA ARG A 163 10.30 -0.21 0.77
C ARG A 163 9.58 -0.72 2.03
N ALA A 164 9.91 -1.92 2.50
CA ALA A 164 9.28 -2.49 3.69
C ALA A 164 9.46 -1.59 4.93
N VAL A 165 10.65 -1.00 5.11
CA VAL A 165 10.96 -0.12 6.24
C VAL A 165 10.87 1.34 5.79
N LYS A 166 9.87 2.07 6.28
CA LYS A 166 9.62 3.49 5.95
C LYS A 166 10.56 4.40 6.74
N ASN A 167 11.07 5.43 6.09
CA ASN A 167 11.78 6.51 6.77
C ASN A 167 10.80 7.49 7.42
N ASP A 168 11.29 8.42 8.26
CA ASP A 168 10.44 9.32 9.02
C ASP A 168 9.59 10.25 8.12
N GLU A 169 10.10 10.64 6.94
CA GLU A 169 9.33 11.46 6.00
C GLU A 169 8.24 10.63 5.30
N GLU A 170 8.53 9.38 4.93
CA GLU A 170 7.52 8.47 4.38
C GLU A 170 6.39 8.20 5.39
N ILE A 171 6.72 8.04 6.68
CA ILE A 171 5.74 7.86 7.75
C ILE A 171 4.80 9.06 7.82
N LYS A 172 5.28 10.30 7.70
CA LYS A 172 4.44 11.51 7.67
C LYS A 172 3.48 11.51 6.48
N VAL A 173 3.97 11.15 5.28
CA VAL A 173 3.14 11.03 4.08
C VAL A 173 2.04 10.00 4.29
N TYR A 174 2.41 8.84 4.82
CA TYR A 174 1.47 7.76 5.08
C TYR A 174 0.39 8.15 6.11
N ILE A 175 0.79 8.78 7.21
CA ILE A 175 -0.16 9.27 8.22
C ILE A 175 -1.15 10.26 7.61
N ARG A 176 -0.73 11.10 6.68
CA ARG A 176 -1.63 11.99 5.96
C ARG A 176 -2.61 11.22 5.08
N ALA A 177 -2.13 10.24 4.31
CA ALA A 177 -2.99 9.38 3.50
C ALA A 177 -4.03 8.63 4.36
N LEU A 178 -3.61 8.13 5.53
CA LEU A 178 -4.50 7.45 6.47
C LEU A 178 -5.55 8.41 7.06
N ALA A 179 -5.17 9.62 7.43
CA ALA A 179 -6.13 10.62 7.93
C ALA A 179 -7.20 10.98 6.88
N LEU A 180 -6.82 11.01 5.61
CA LEU A 180 -7.77 11.20 4.51
C LEU A 180 -8.69 9.98 4.31
N ALA A 181 -8.16 8.76 4.45
CA ALA A 181 -8.97 7.55 4.45
C ALA A 181 -9.98 7.52 5.61
N GLU A 182 -9.62 8.07 6.78
CA GLU A 182 -10.56 8.21 7.90
C GLU A 182 -11.71 9.20 7.61
N VAL A 183 -11.46 10.27 6.85
CA VAL A 183 -12.53 11.16 6.35
C VAL A 183 -13.49 10.37 5.46
N GLN A 184 -12.96 9.58 4.52
CA GLN A 184 -13.74 8.72 3.64
C GLN A 184 -14.58 7.72 4.44
N MET A 185 -13.97 7.03 5.40
CA MET A 185 -14.63 6.03 6.24
C MET A 185 -15.76 6.65 7.09
N ARG A 186 -15.53 7.81 7.67
CA ARG A 186 -16.55 8.53 8.45
C ARG A 186 -17.76 8.86 7.58
N ALA A 187 -17.55 9.44 6.41
CA ALA A 187 -18.65 9.78 5.49
C ALA A 187 -19.42 8.52 5.03
N ALA A 188 -18.72 7.41 4.79
CA ALA A 188 -19.36 6.13 4.49
C ALA A 188 -20.27 5.68 5.65
N ARG A 189 -19.73 5.62 6.86
CA ARG A 189 -20.46 5.20 8.08
C ARG A 189 -21.68 6.08 8.35
N ASP A 190 -21.55 7.40 8.23
CA ASP A 190 -22.64 8.36 8.43
C ASP A 190 -23.74 8.20 7.38
N THR A 191 -23.41 7.69 6.19
CA THR A 191 -24.38 7.45 5.11
C THR A 191 -25.13 6.13 5.27
N VAL A 192 -24.53 5.12 5.96
CA VAL A 192 -25.14 3.80 6.14
C VAL A 192 -26.42 3.88 6.95
N ARG A 193 -27.54 3.52 6.33
CA ARG A 193 -28.85 3.34 6.98
C ARG A 193 -29.75 2.47 6.12
N GLU A 194 -30.82 1.97 6.72
CA GLU A 194 -31.87 1.26 5.99
C GLU A 194 -32.41 2.11 4.82
N GLY A 195 -32.61 1.49 3.66
CA GLY A 195 -33.14 2.13 2.46
C GLY A 195 -32.09 2.79 1.55
N VAL A 196 -30.82 2.89 1.97
CA VAL A 196 -29.73 3.42 1.14
C VAL A 196 -29.06 2.28 0.37
N SER A 197 -28.61 2.53 -0.87
CA SER A 197 -27.85 1.55 -1.64
C SER A 197 -26.37 1.54 -1.25
N GLU A 198 -25.70 0.39 -1.42
CA GLU A 198 -24.24 0.27 -1.23
C GLU A 198 -23.47 1.29 -2.09
N SER A 199 -23.89 1.47 -3.35
CA SER A 199 -23.31 2.44 -4.28
C SER A 199 -23.46 3.90 -3.81
N ARG A 200 -24.56 4.23 -3.13
CA ARG A 200 -24.72 5.58 -2.56
C ARG A 200 -23.76 5.84 -1.42
N VAL A 201 -23.54 4.84 -0.55
CA VAL A 201 -22.56 4.93 0.53
C VAL A 201 -21.16 5.19 -0.03
N ALA A 202 -20.76 4.44 -1.05
CA ALA A 202 -19.45 4.62 -1.69
C ALA A 202 -19.32 6.01 -2.34
N ALA A 203 -20.36 6.48 -3.06
CA ALA A 203 -20.32 7.78 -3.71
C ALA A 203 -20.16 8.95 -2.73
N GLU A 204 -20.87 8.92 -1.59
CA GLU A 204 -20.73 9.95 -0.55
C GLU A 204 -19.35 9.94 0.10
N ALA A 205 -18.80 8.75 0.32
CA ALA A 205 -17.46 8.58 0.88
C ALA A 205 -16.38 9.11 -0.06
N GLU A 206 -16.46 8.78 -1.34
CA GLU A 206 -15.52 9.27 -2.36
C GLU A 206 -15.64 10.79 -2.57
N TYR A 207 -16.86 11.32 -2.53
CA TYR A 207 -17.08 12.77 -2.56
C TYR A 207 -16.42 13.47 -1.38
N ALA A 208 -16.63 12.96 -0.16
CA ALA A 208 -16.03 13.52 1.05
C ALA A 208 -14.49 13.52 1.00
N LEU A 209 -13.89 12.43 0.51
CA LEU A 209 -12.45 12.33 0.32
C LEU A 209 -11.92 13.43 -0.60
N ARG A 210 -12.56 13.61 -1.77
CA ARG A 210 -12.18 14.63 -2.76
C ARG A 210 -12.34 16.06 -2.25
N MET A 211 -13.34 16.29 -1.43
CA MET A 211 -13.56 17.61 -0.82
C MET A 211 -12.57 17.91 0.31
N ALA A 212 -12.04 16.88 0.96
CA ALA A 212 -11.04 17.04 2.00
C ALA A 212 -9.65 17.42 1.45
N ASP A 213 -9.30 16.86 0.28
CA ASP A 213 -8.03 17.16 -0.39
C ASP A 213 -8.16 16.86 -1.90
N PRO A 214 -7.92 17.85 -2.79
CA PRO A 214 -8.07 17.65 -4.23
C PRO A 214 -7.07 16.66 -4.83
N GLU A 215 -5.95 16.39 -4.18
CA GLU A 215 -4.94 15.41 -4.58
C GLU A 215 -5.23 14.00 -4.03
N ALA A 216 -6.23 13.84 -3.16
CA ALA A 216 -6.64 12.56 -2.63
C ALA A 216 -7.51 11.80 -3.62
N PHE A 217 -7.21 10.53 -3.82
CA PHE A 217 -8.00 9.59 -4.64
C PHE A 217 -8.39 8.39 -3.77
N PRO A 218 -9.53 7.74 -4.03
CA PRO A 218 -9.77 6.42 -3.48
C PRO A 218 -8.63 5.49 -3.87
N ALA A 219 -8.13 4.70 -2.93
CA ALA A 219 -7.07 3.73 -3.20
C ALA A 219 -7.53 2.71 -4.27
N TRP A 220 -8.79 2.34 -4.21
CA TRP A 220 -9.56 1.62 -5.22
C TRP A 220 -11.05 2.01 -5.09
N SER A 221 -11.96 1.34 -5.82
CA SER A 221 -13.39 1.49 -5.58
C SER A 221 -13.73 1.00 -4.17
N LEU A 222 -14.15 1.91 -3.30
CA LEU A 222 -14.51 1.59 -1.91
C LEU A 222 -15.44 0.36 -1.86
N PHE A 223 -15.06 -0.67 -1.11
CA PHE A 223 -15.94 -1.81 -0.91
C PHE A 223 -17.01 -1.47 0.14
N VAL A 224 -18.25 -1.63 -0.25
CA VAL A 224 -19.41 -1.52 0.64
C VAL A 224 -20.25 -2.78 0.43
N MET A 225 -20.25 -3.65 1.40
CA MET A 225 -20.89 -4.95 1.30
C MET A 225 -21.84 -5.14 2.47
N SER A 226 -23.14 -5.36 2.18
CA SER A 226 -24.16 -5.47 3.20
C SER A 226 -24.81 -6.85 3.27
N GLY A 227 -25.08 -7.33 4.50
CA GLY A 227 -25.71 -8.60 4.77
C GLY A 227 -24.91 -9.79 4.23
N ASP A 228 -25.57 -10.69 3.51
CA ASP A 228 -24.92 -11.90 2.98
C ASP A 228 -23.80 -11.59 1.97
N ARG A 229 -23.85 -10.45 1.28
CA ARG A 229 -22.78 -10.05 0.36
C ARG A 229 -21.43 -9.87 1.06
N ALA A 230 -21.43 -9.45 2.31
CA ALA A 230 -20.20 -9.30 3.10
C ALA A 230 -19.51 -10.65 3.37
N ALA A 231 -20.22 -11.78 3.26
CA ALA A 231 -19.63 -13.11 3.43
C ALA A 231 -18.77 -13.57 2.22
N TYR A 232 -18.72 -12.80 1.13
CA TYR A 232 -18.03 -13.16 -0.12
C TYR A 232 -16.81 -12.28 -0.42
N LEU A 233 -16.21 -11.71 0.60
CA LEU A 233 -14.98 -10.91 0.50
C LEU A 233 -15.10 -9.67 -0.40
N GLN A 234 -14.16 -9.49 -1.29
CA GLN A 234 -14.00 -8.27 -2.09
C GLN A 234 -15.07 -8.14 -3.18
N ARG A 235 -16.00 -7.22 -2.99
CA ARG A 235 -17.02 -6.92 -3.99
C ARG A 235 -17.25 -5.41 -4.08
N SER A 236 -17.25 -4.92 -5.31
CA SER A 236 -17.62 -3.53 -5.59
C SER A 236 -19.02 -3.22 -5.04
N PRO A 237 -19.29 -1.99 -4.63
CA PRO A 237 -20.61 -1.54 -4.23
C PRO A 237 -21.64 -1.77 -5.34
N SER A 238 -22.84 -2.12 -4.94
CA SER A 238 -23.91 -2.43 -5.90
C SER A 238 -25.14 -1.56 -5.65
N SER A 239 -26.14 -1.72 -6.50
CA SER A 239 -27.47 -1.13 -6.29
C SER A 239 -28.28 -1.80 -5.18
N LYS A 240 -27.74 -2.81 -4.49
CA LYS A 240 -28.41 -3.46 -3.36
C LYS A 240 -28.76 -2.44 -2.30
N ILE A 241 -30.00 -2.46 -1.87
CA ILE A 241 -30.50 -1.65 -0.77
C ILE A 241 -30.17 -2.32 0.56
N ILE A 242 -29.55 -1.56 1.44
CA ILE A 242 -29.22 -1.95 2.82
C ILE A 242 -30.50 -2.10 3.61
N ARG A 243 -30.61 -3.19 4.36
CA ARG A 243 -31.79 -3.55 5.15
C ARG A 243 -31.49 -3.59 6.63
N ARG A 244 -32.54 -3.43 7.43
CA ARG A 244 -32.46 -3.64 8.89
C ARG A 244 -32.02 -5.08 9.20
N GLY A 245 -31.14 -5.25 10.18
CA GLY A 245 -30.56 -6.54 10.55
C GLY A 245 -29.30 -6.92 9.79
N GLU A 246 -28.81 -6.06 8.89
CA GLU A 246 -27.57 -6.33 8.14
C GLU A 246 -26.34 -5.66 8.79
N ILE A 247 -25.25 -6.39 8.82
CA ILE A 247 -23.90 -5.82 8.99
C ILE A 247 -23.49 -5.26 7.63
N VAL A 248 -22.96 -4.06 7.63
CA VAL A 248 -22.33 -3.44 6.45
C VAL A 248 -20.84 -3.38 6.70
N MET A 249 -20.08 -4.13 5.93
CA MET A 249 -18.63 -4.04 5.90
C MET A 249 -18.22 -2.94 4.92
N ILE A 250 -17.39 -2.03 5.37
CA ILE A 250 -16.83 -0.93 4.60
C ILE A 250 -15.31 -1.09 4.63
N ASP A 251 -14.73 -1.15 3.45
CA ASP A 251 -13.30 -1.34 3.30
C ASP A 251 -12.80 -0.41 2.21
N GLY A 252 -11.88 0.44 2.55
CA GLY A 252 -11.39 1.45 1.65
C GLY A 252 -10.21 2.23 2.18
N GLY A 253 -9.70 3.07 1.32
CA GLY A 253 -8.51 3.82 1.63
C GLY A 253 -8.27 4.98 0.69
N CYS A 254 -7.17 5.65 0.91
CA CYS A 254 -6.73 6.82 0.17
C CYS A 254 -5.40 6.55 -0.54
N HIS A 255 -5.33 6.96 -1.79
CA HIS A 255 -4.08 7.16 -2.51
C HIS A 255 -3.78 8.67 -2.50
N TRP A 256 -2.73 9.05 -1.78
CA TRP A 256 -2.29 10.42 -1.68
C TRP A 256 -0.78 10.53 -1.93
N ASN A 257 -0.41 11.33 -2.92
CA ASN A 257 0.98 11.56 -3.27
C ASN A 257 1.82 10.29 -3.48
N GLY A 258 1.20 9.25 -4.07
CA GLY A 258 1.84 7.97 -4.36
C GLY A 258 1.70 6.93 -3.26
N TYR A 259 1.36 7.32 -2.04
CA TYR A 259 1.20 6.40 -0.91
C TYR A 259 -0.24 5.96 -0.75
N TYR A 260 -0.41 4.66 -0.51
CA TYR A 260 -1.69 4.02 -0.28
C TYR A 260 -1.89 3.76 1.21
N SER A 261 -3.08 4.07 1.70
CA SER A 261 -3.57 3.65 3.01
C SER A 261 -4.89 2.93 2.86
N GLU A 262 -5.17 1.98 3.71
CA GLU A 262 -6.47 1.32 3.79
C GLU A 262 -6.77 0.86 5.22
N PHE A 263 -8.05 0.65 5.49
CA PHE A 263 -8.54 -0.10 6.64
C PHE A 263 -10.03 -0.40 6.47
N SER A 264 -10.55 -1.34 7.24
CA SER A 264 -11.96 -1.70 7.20
C SER A 264 -12.67 -1.47 8.52
N ARG A 265 -13.95 -1.11 8.44
CA ARG A 265 -14.87 -0.95 9.58
C ARG A 265 -16.25 -1.45 9.22
N HIS A 266 -17.07 -1.64 10.25
CA HIS A 266 -18.41 -2.16 10.13
C HIS A 266 -19.44 -1.17 10.65
N VAL A 267 -20.68 -1.30 10.15
CA VAL A 267 -21.88 -0.61 10.68
C VAL A 267 -23.00 -1.62 10.81
N MET A 268 -23.63 -1.69 11.97
CA MET A 268 -24.81 -2.52 12.21
C MET A 268 -26.07 -1.71 11.99
N VAL A 269 -26.91 -2.11 11.04
CA VAL A 269 -28.20 -1.48 10.75
C VAL A 269 -29.30 -2.16 11.56
N GLY A 270 -29.71 -1.54 12.66
CA GLY A 270 -30.68 -2.10 13.61
C GLY A 270 -30.01 -2.93 14.69
N GLU A 271 -30.69 -4.01 15.14
CA GLU A 271 -30.18 -4.89 16.20
C GLU A 271 -29.48 -6.10 15.61
N PRO A 272 -28.28 -6.46 16.10
CA PRO A 272 -27.56 -7.64 15.65
C PRO A 272 -28.15 -8.93 16.20
N SER A 273 -28.10 -10.00 15.43
CA SER A 273 -28.35 -11.36 15.92
C SER A 273 -27.21 -11.84 16.83
N ALA A 274 -27.46 -12.85 17.66
CA ALA A 274 -26.42 -13.45 18.48
C ALA A 274 -25.23 -13.99 17.68
N GLU A 275 -25.49 -14.52 16.49
CA GLU A 275 -24.44 -15.05 15.62
C GLU A 275 -23.60 -13.91 14.97
N GLN A 276 -24.22 -12.79 14.59
CA GLN A 276 -23.50 -11.61 14.10
C GLN A 276 -22.57 -11.05 15.19
N LYS A 277 -23.04 -10.92 16.44
CA LYS A 277 -22.18 -10.54 17.56
C LYS A 277 -21.01 -11.49 17.73
N ARG A 278 -21.26 -12.81 17.60
CA ARG A 278 -20.23 -13.83 17.80
C ARG A 278 -19.15 -13.78 16.74
N ILE A 279 -19.51 -13.71 15.45
CA ILE A 279 -18.50 -13.61 14.38
C ILE A 279 -17.69 -12.32 14.48
N TYR A 280 -18.33 -11.21 14.85
CA TYR A 280 -17.66 -9.94 15.08
C TYR A 280 -16.67 -10.00 16.23
N ALA A 281 -17.10 -10.51 17.38
CA ALA A 281 -16.24 -10.64 18.56
C ALA A 281 -15.01 -11.53 18.28
N VAL A 282 -15.19 -12.61 17.52
CA VAL A 282 -14.07 -13.51 17.14
C VAL A 282 -13.09 -12.84 16.20
N ALA A 283 -13.57 -12.15 15.17
CA ALA A 283 -12.70 -11.44 14.24
C ALA A 283 -11.96 -10.29 14.95
N PHE A 284 -12.65 -9.52 15.77
CA PHE A 284 -12.08 -8.45 16.58
C PHE A 284 -11.01 -8.98 17.57
N GLU A 285 -11.29 -10.08 18.30
CA GLU A 285 -10.30 -10.70 19.19
C GLU A 285 -9.08 -11.19 18.42
N ALA A 286 -9.28 -11.76 17.22
CA ALA A 286 -8.19 -12.25 16.38
C ALA A 286 -7.28 -11.10 15.92
N GLU A 287 -7.86 -9.99 15.52
CA GLU A 287 -7.14 -8.78 15.11
C GLU A 287 -6.39 -8.19 16.33
N GLN A 288 -7.04 -7.92 17.46
CA GLN A 288 -6.42 -7.32 18.64
C GLN A 288 -5.24 -8.16 19.17
N LYS A 289 -5.36 -9.49 19.24
CA LYS A 289 -4.26 -10.38 19.68
C LYS A 289 -3.10 -10.40 18.68
N ALA A 290 -3.39 -10.32 17.40
CA ALA A 290 -2.38 -10.23 16.34
C ALA A 290 -1.61 -8.91 16.45
N VAL A 291 -2.31 -7.78 16.59
CA VAL A 291 -1.73 -6.45 16.78
C VAL A 291 -0.86 -6.39 18.06
N GLU A 292 -1.39 -6.89 19.19
CA GLU A 292 -0.67 -6.89 20.48
C GLU A 292 0.68 -7.62 20.40
N ALA A 293 0.82 -8.61 19.53
CA ALA A 293 2.05 -9.39 19.37
C ALA A 293 3.10 -8.71 18.47
N ILE A 294 2.76 -7.60 17.80
CA ILE A 294 3.67 -6.91 16.86
C ILE A 294 4.74 -6.14 17.64
N LYS A 295 6.00 -6.47 17.35
CA LYS A 295 7.18 -5.72 17.81
C LYS A 295 8.40 -6.10 16.97
N PRO A 296 9.49 -5.31 17.00
CA PRO A 296 10.72 -5.68 16.31
C PRO A 296 11.21 -7.09 16.70
N GLY A 297 11.70 -7.84 15.70
CA GLY A 297 12.20 -9.20 15.87
C GLY A 297 11.15 -10.30 15.82
N VAL A 298 9.86 -9.99 15.81
CA VAL A 298 8.80 -11.00 15.65
C VAL A 298 8.65 -11.35 14.17
N LYS A 299 8.46 -12.64 13.88
CA LYS A 299 8.17 -13.13 12.53
C LYS A 299 6.75 -12.84 12.11
N ALA A 300 6.54 -12.44 10.86
CA ALA A 300 5.21 -12.17 10.29
C ALA A 300 4.29 -13.42 10.36
N SER A 301 4.83 -14.61 10.13
CA SER A 301 4.09 -15.86 10.27
C SER A 301 3.59 -16.15 11.69
N THR A 302 4.20 -15.56 12.71
CA THR A 302 3.71 -15.68 14.10
C THR A 302 2.41 -14.93 14.28
N ILE A 303 2.27 -13.77 13.66
CA ILE A 303 1.06 -12.96 13.70
C ILE A 303 -0.09 -13.68 12.99
N ASP A 304 0.16 -14.25 11.81
CA ASP A 304 -0.82 -15.06 11.08
C ASP A 304 -1.32 -16.25 11.94
N LYS A 305 -0.39 -16.97 12.57
CA LYS A 305 -0.74 -18.10 13.44
C LYS A 305 -1.59 -17.69 14.65
N ILE A 306 -1.31 -16.53 15.25
CA ILE A 306 -2.09 -16.00 16.36
C ILE A 306 -3.52 -15.72 15.91
N ALA A 307 -3.70 -14.94 14.85
CA ALA A 307 -5.01 -14.57 14.32
C ALA A 307 -5.85 -15.79 13.94
N ARG A 308 -5.28 -16.68 13.14
CA ARG A 308 -5.96 -17.93 12.73
C ARG A 308 -6.25 -18.86 13.91
N GLY A 309 -5.36 -18.89 14.88
CA GLY A 309 -5.55 -19.67 16.12
C GLY A 309 -6.77 -19.23 16.92
N VAL A 310 -7.01 -17.93 17.04
CA VAL A 310 -8.22 -17.39 17.70
C VAL A 310 -9.49 -17.86 16.98
N ILE A 311 -9.52 -17.66 15.65
CA ILE A 311 -10.69 -18.02 14.82
C ILE A 311 -10.97 -19.53 14.90
N LYS A 312 -9.92 -20.34 14.81
CA LYS A 312 -10.01 -21.80 14.90
C LYS A 312 -10.51 -22.26 16.27
N ASN A 313 -9.96 -21.73 17.36
CA ASN A 313 -10.35 -22.10 18.72
C ASN A 313 -11.80 -21.71 19.06
N ALA A 314 -12.31 -20.66 18.39
CA ALA A 314 -13.72 -20.27 18.48
C ALA A 314 -14.67 -21.14 17.64
N GLY A 315 -14.13 -22.10 16.85
CA GLY A 315 -14.92 -23.02 16.02
C GLY A 315 -15.32 -22.47 14.65
N TYR A 316 -14.64 -21.38 14.19
CA TYR A 316 -14.91 -20.72 12.91
C TYR A 316 -13.85 -21.00 11.83
N GLU A 317 -12.98 -22.01 11.99
CA GLU A 317 -11.90 -22.33 11.06
C GLU A 317 -12.35 -22.41 9.59
N LYS A 318 -13.50 -23.01 9.31
CA LYS A 318 -14.04 -23.12 7.94
C LYS A 318 -14.59 -21.82 7.34
N TYR A 319 -14.71 -20.78 8.16
CA TYR A 319 -15.20 -19.46 7.80
C TYR A 319 -14.13 -18.37 7.94
N GLN A 320 -12.89 -18.76 8.27
CA GLN A 320 -11.78 -17.81 8.36
C GLN A 320 -11.42 -17.24 6.98
N HIS A 321 -10.78 -16.08 7.00
CA HIS A 321 -10.24 -15.45 5.80
C HIS A 321 -9.35 -16.42 5.00
N PRO A 322 -9.55 -16.50 3.67
CA PRO A 322 -8.75 -17.37 2.80
C PRO A 322 -7.44 -16.71 2.34
N HIS A 323 -7.30 -15.41 2.56
CA HIS A 323 -6.14 -14.61 2.19
C HIS A 323 -5.09 -14.56 3.32
N ILE A 324 -4.00 -13.83 3.13
CA ILE A 324 -3.00 -13.52 4.16
C ILE A 324 -3.64 -12.69 5.27
N THR A 325 -3.08 -12.74 6.48
CA THR A 325 -3.63 -12.04 7.65
C THR A 325 -3.35 -10.52 7.62
N GLY A 326 -2.46 -10.09 6.76
CA GLY A 326 -2.14 -8.68 6.62
C GLY A 326 -0.97 -8.44 5.68
N HIS A 327 -0.67 -7.18 5.45
CA HIS A 327 0.40 -6.75 4.54
C HIS A 327 0.92 -5.36 4.93
N GLY A 328 2.07 -5.01 4.38
CA GLY A 328 2.61 -3.65 4.48
C GLY A 328 1.84 -2.68 3.60
N HIS A 329 1.96 -1.40 3.93
CA HIS A 329 1.47 -0.28 3.14
C HIS A 329 2.61 0.63 2.72
N GLY A 330 2.46 1.32 1.60
CA GLY A 330 3.43 2.29 1.10
C GLY A 330 3.04 2.80 -0.28
N LEU A 331 3.97 2.71 -1.21
CA LEU A 331 3.74 3.06 -2.62
C LEU A 331 2.90 2.01 -3.37
N GLU A 332 2.63 0.88 -2.75
CA GLU A 332 1.62 -0.09 -3.16
C GLU A 332 0.66 -0.35 -2.02
N ILE A 333 -0.55 -0.80 -2.38
CA ILE A 333 -1.56 -1.15 -1.37
C ILE A 333 -1.11 -2.40 -0.59
N HIS A 334 -0.59 -3.39 -1.28
CA HIS A 334 0.01 -4.58 -0.71
C HIS A 334 1.54 -4.49 -0.85
N ASP A 335 2.15 -3.62 -0.06
CA ASP A 335 3.61 -3.50 0.06
C ASP A 335 4.17 -4.55 1.04
N PRO A 336 5.44 -4.94 0.97
CA PRO A 336 6.06 -5.74 2.02
C PRO A 336 6.04 -5.02 3.41
N PRO A 337 5.98 -5.81 4.50
CA PRO A 337 5.98 -7.27 4.58
C PRO A 337 4.60 -7.88 4.36
N LEU A 338 4.51 -9.07 3.73
CA LEU A 338 3.28 -9.86 3.70
C LEU A 338 3.21 -10.73 4.95
N ILE A 339 2.02 -10.81 5.58
CA ILE A 339 1.79 -11.48 6.86
C ILE A 339 0.93 -12.72 6.62
N GLY A 340 1.55 -13.88 6.49
CA GLY A 340 0.89 -15.12 6.13
C GLY A 340 1.75 -16.35 6.40
N ASP A 341 1.27 -17.50 5.91
CA ASP A 341 2.00 -18.76 5.99
C ASP A 341 3.28 -18.73 5.13
N PRO A 342 4.45 -19.12 5.67
CA PRO A 342 5.72 -19.14 4.92
C PRO A 342 5.73 -20.05 3.68
N GLY A 343 4.77 -20.98 3.58
CA GLY A 343 4.56 -21.78 2.38
C GLY A 343 3.88 -21.02 1.23
N GLN A 344 3.34 -19.84 1.51
CA GLN A 344 2.64 -18.99 0.53
C GLN A 344 3.36 -17.65 0.28
N VAL A 345 4.00 -17.09 1.30
CA VAL A 345 4.67 -15.78 1.22
C VAL A 345 6.07 -15.85 1.82
N LYS A 346 6.95 -14.94 1.39
CA LYS A 346 8.27 -14.77 1.99
C LYS A 346 8.14 -14.50 3.50
N GLU A 347 8.94 -15.17 4.31
CA GLU A 347 9.01 -14.86 5.75
C GLU A 347 9.67 -13.51 5.99
N TRP A 348 8.99 -12.67 6.73
CA TRP A 348 9.49 -11.37 7.17
C TRP A 348 9.66 -11.35 8.69
N VAL A 349 10.61 -10.55 9.14
CA VAL A 349 10.80 -10.21 10.56
C VAL A 349 10.50 -8.73 10.71
N PHE A 350 9.65 -8.37 11.65
CA PHE A 350 9.30 -6.96 11.85
C PHE A 350 10.49 -6.14 12.29
N GLU A 351 10.62 -4.97 11.67
CA GLU A 351 11.61 -3.95 11.98
C GLU A 351 10.93 -2.61 12.24
N LYS A 352 11.56 -1.76 13.05
CA LYS A 352 11.11 -0.39 13.26
C LYS A 352 10.92 0.35 11.93
N GLY A 353 9.83 1.07 11.80
CA GLY A 353 9.47 1.81 10.58
C GLY A 353 8.63 1.00 9.58
N MET A 354 8.38 -0.29 9.82
CA MET A 354 7.39 -1.02 9.03
C MET A 354 5.99 -0.56 9.39
N ILE A 355 5.15 -0.33 8.37
CA ILE A 355 3.72 -0.01 8.51
C ILE A 355 2.95 -1.16 7.91
N VAL A 356 2.06 -1.76 8.69
CA VAL A 356 1.31 -2.97 8.30
C VAL A 356 -0.16 -2.87 8.65
N ALA A 357 -1.02 -3.41 7.79
CA ALA A 357 -2.43 -3.70 8.09
C ALA A 357 -2.57 -5.10 8.67
N ILE A 358 -3.47 -5.27 9.62
CA ILE A 358 -3.82 -6.55 10.24
C ILE A 358 -5.32 -6.76 10.08
N GLU A 359 -5.71 -7.74 9.26
CA GLU A 359 -7.06 -7.87 8.70
C GLU A 359 -7.65 -9.30 8.77
N PRO A 360 -7.58 -9.99 9.91
CA PRO A 360 -8.23 -11.29 10.02
C PRO A 360 -9.76 -11.16 9.96
N GLY A 361 -10.42 -12.15 9.36
CA GLY A 361 -11.87 -12.08 9.19
C GLY A 361 -12.57 -13.41 9.32
N VAL A 362 -13.89 -13.34 9.60
CA VAL A 362 -14.83 -14.45 9.63
C VAL A 362 -15.95 -14.18 8.61
N PHE A 363 -16.07 -15.04 7.60
CA PHE A 363 -17.00 -14.87 6.47
C PHE A 363 -18.00 -16.04 6.46
N LYS A 364 -19.21 -15.82 6.99
CA LYS A 364 -20.20 -16.87 7.16
C LYS A 364 -21.43 -16.62 6.29
N PRO A 365 -21.60 -17.39 5.18
CA PRO A 365 -22.78 -17.29 4.34
C PRO A 365 -24.08 -17.43 5.15
N GLY A 366 -25.08 -16.61 4.83
CA GLY A 366 -26.35 -16.52 5.57
C GLY A 366 -26.33 -15.68 6.84
N VAL A 367 -25.16 -15.19 7.26
CA VAL A 367 -24.97 -14.32 8.45
C VAL A 367 -24.36 -12.97 8.06
N GLY A 368 -23.28 -13.02 7.30
CA GLY A 368 -22.49 -11.87 6.88
C GLY A 368 -20.98 -12.15 6.95
N GLY A 369 -20.19 -11.13 6.72
CA GLY A 369 -18.73 -11.15 6.86
C GLY A 369 -18.26 -10.04 7.78
N VAL A 370 -17.18 -10.32 8.48
CA VAL A 370 -16.49 -9.36 9.36
C VAL A 370 -15.00 -9.47 9.13
N ARG A 371 -14.37 -8.33 8.90
CA ARG A 371 -12.93 -8.15 8.80
C ARG A 371 -12.58 -6.81 9.44
N GLU A 372 -12.29 -6.81 10.73
CA GLU A 372 -11.72 -5.62 11.36
C GLU A 372 -10.27 -5.50 10.94
N GLU A 373 -9.87 -4.27 10.68
CA GLU A 373 -8.55 -4.01 10.15
C GLU A 373 -7.98 -2.73 10.73
N ASP A 374 -6.84 -2.86 11.37
CA ASP A 374 -6.06 -1.74 11.86
C ASP A 374 -4.71 -1.65 11.19
N VAL A 375 -4.26 -0.41 11.03
CA VAL A 375 -2.91 -0.08 10.55
C VAL A 375 -2.00 0.15 11.74
N VAL A 376 -0.86 -0.50 11.70
CA VAL A 376 0.11 -0.54 12.80
C VAL A 376 1.48 -0.08 12.31
N LEU A 377 2.09 0.87 13.02
CA LEU A 377 3.50 1.24 12.88
C LEU A 377 4.34 0.46 13.88
N VAL A 378 5.35 -0.25 13.41
CA VAL A 378 6.35 -0.89 14.27
C VAL A 378 7.31 0.17 14.81
N THR A 379 7.37 0.30 16.13
CA THR A 379 8.21 1.28 16.84
C THR A 379 9.52 0.65 17.32
N GLU A 380 10.30 1.38 18.09
CA GLU A 380 11.58 0.89 18.64
C GLU A 380 11.46 -0.37 19.50
N SER A 381 10.41 -0.47 20.30
CA SER A 381 10.24 -1.54 21.29
C SER A 381 8.88 -2.25 21.23
N GLY A 382 8.00 -1.86 20.34
CA GLY A 382 6.64 -2.38 20.22
C GLY A 382 5.96 -1.89 18.95
N HIS A 383 4.74 -1.39 19.09
CA HIS A 383 3.95 -0.86 17.98
C HIS A 383 3.09 0.33 18.40
N GLU A 384 2.57 1.04 17.41
CA GLU A 384 1.56 2.09 17.53
C GLU A 384 0.43 1.81 16.54
N VAL A 385 -0.81 1.72 17.01
CA VAL A 385 -1.98 1.65 16.13
C VAL A 385 -2.25 3.04 15.57
N LEU A 386 -2.20 3.17 14.27
CA LEU A 386 -2.37 4.45 13.57
C LEU A 386 -3.82 4.78 13.25
N THR A 387 -4.66 3.78 13.00
CA THR A 387 -6.10 3.93 12.75
C THR A 387 -6.83 4.41 14.00
N ARG A 388 -7.76 5.37 13.82
CA ARG A 388 -8.52 6.00 14.92
C ARG A 388 -10.03 5.89 14.75
N ALA A 389 -10.48 5.38 13.61
CA ALA A 389 -11.90 5.17 13.35
C ALA A 389 -12.49 4.19 14.35
N GLU A 390 -13.63 4.57 14.92
CA GLU A 390 -14.30 3.77 15.97
C GLU A 390 -14.79 2.42 15.43
N TYR A 391 -14.76 1.40 16.30
CA TYR A 391 -15.37 0.11 16.07
C TYR A 391 -16.91 0.15 16.23
N GLU A 392 -17.61 -0.89 15.77
CA GLU A 392 -19.08 -0.95 15.91
C GLU A 392 -19.50 -1.46 17.29
N ASN A 393 -19.81 -0.53 18.18
CA ASN A 393 -20.15 -0.81 19.58
C ASN A 393 -21.36 -1.73 19.77
N LYS A 394 -22.35 -1.72 18.85
CA LYS A 394 -23.51 -2.62 18.95
C LYS A 394 -23.13 -4.08 18.78
N LEU A 395 -22.09 -4.35 18.02
CA LEU A 395 -21.57 -5.70 17.80
C LEU A 395 -20.64 -6.16 18.94
N LEU A 396 -20.00 -5.22 19.65
CA LEU A 396 -19.16 -5.50 20.83
C LEU A 396 -19.95 -5.59 22.14
N SER A 397 -21.14 -5.01 22.19
CA SER A 397 -21.98 -5.06 23.42
C SER A 397 -22.42 -6.50 23.77
N LYS A 398 -22.25 -6.87 25.03
CA LYS A 398 -22.66 -8.16 25.59
C LYS A 398 -24.19 -8.35 25.55
#